data_46ebafc29fd5066ce3e1887c3093e13c
#
_entry.id   46ebafc29fd5066ce3e1887c3093e13c
#
_cell.length_a   1.000
_cell.length_b   1.000
_cell.length_c   1.000
_cell.angle_alpha   90.00
_cell.angle_beta   90.00
_cell.angle_gamma   90.00
#
_symmetry.space_group_name_H-M   'P 1'
#
loop_
_entity.id
_entity.type
_entity.pdbx_description
1 polymer ?
#
loop_
_entity_poly.entity_id
_entity_poly.type
_entity_poly.pdbx_seq_one_letter_code
_entity_poly.pdbx_strand_id
1 'polypeptide(L)'
;GGERRLGELDPLSAAEREELIHTRNATDQAFPEQATLPTLFAEQVARTPQRTALLEADGGTLSYAELDAKVQAVADALRAAGVRTDERVALLVARGPHLLPAILGVQRAGGAYVPINPDHPLERVRLLLEDCGARVVLVDERAATLGESLGETRVLHLERLPQSTGDLPAANVAPGDLAYVIYTSGSTGMPKG
;
A
#
# COMPACT_ATOMS: atom_id res chain seq x y z
N GLY A 1 11.42 46.49 35.34
CA GLY A 1 10.77 45.78 34.29
C GLY A 1 11.57 45.91 33.01
N GLY A 2 12.36 44.89 32.66
CA GLY A 2 13.10 44.91 31.39
C GLY A 2 12.12 44.58 30.25
N GLU A 3 12.20 45.35 29.17
CA GLU A 3 11.50 45.06 27.91
C GLU A 3 12.14 43.82 27.30
N ARG A 4 11.49 42.65 27.50
CA ARG A 4 11.82 41.42 26.76
C ARG A 4 11.10 41.43 25.43
N ARG A 5 11.77 41.08 24.36
CA ARG A 5 11.12 40.86 23.05
C ARG A 5 10.21 39.64 23.15
N LEU A 6 9.07 39.65 22.45
CA LEU A 6 8.09 38.54 22.45
C LEU A 6 8.77 37.20 22.12
N GLY A 7 9.77 37.17 21.24
CA GLY A 7 10.53 35.98 20.89
C GLY A 7 11.49 35.47 21.96
N GLU A 8 11.70 36.22 23.05
CA GLU A 8 12.52 35.82 24.20
C GLU A 8 11.68 35.26 25.36
N LEU A 9 10.36 35.27 25.20
CA LEU A 9 9.43 34.69 26.16
C LEU A 9 9.26 33.22 25.86
N ASP A 10 9.80 32.37 26.72
CA ASP A 10 9.44 30.94 26.70
C ASP A 10 8.14 30.76 27.49
N PRO A 11 7.04 30.37 26.83
CA PRO A 11 5.73 30.18 27.48
C PRO A 11 5.71 28.93 28.37
N LEU A 12 6.69 28.05 28.25
CA LEU A 12 6.81 26.79 28.98
C LEU A 12 7.89 26.88 30.05
N SER A 13 7.59 26.38 31.24
CA SER A 13 8.61 26.07 32.22
C SER A 13 9.48 24.88 31.76
N ALA A 14 10.67 24.72 32.32
CA ALA A 14 11.53 23.59 32.01
C ALA A 14 10.86 22.25 32.30
N ALA A 15 10.05 22.15 33.35
CA ALA A 15 9.29 20.95 33.71
C ALA A 15 8.17 20.64 32.69
N GLU A 16 7.43 21.64 32.24
CA GLU A 16 6.40 21.47 31.21
C GLU A 16 7.02 21.07 29.87
N ARG A 17 8.17 21.64 29.51
CA ARG A 17 8.90 21.26 28.31
C ARG A 17 9.35 19.81 28.38
N GLU A 18 9.93 19.38 29.48
CA GLU A 18 10.35 17.99 29.71
C GLU A 18 9.16 17.03 29.62
N GLU A 19 8.05 17.39 30.26
CA GLU A 19 6.82 16.58 30.17
C GLU A 19 6.31 16.46 28.73
N LEU A 20 6.21 17.57 27.99
CA LEU A 20 5.66 17.59 26.64
C LEU A 20 6.55 16.90 25.61
N ILE A 21 7.88 17.07 25.74
CA ILE A 21 8.82 16.54 24.73
C ILE A 21 9.20 15.08 25.04
N HIS A 22 9.40 14.71 26.29
CA HIS A 22 9.91 13.41 26.68
C HIS A 22 8.86 12.51 27.33
N THR A 23 8.24 12.96 28.43
CA THR A 23 7.36 12.09 29.22
C THR A 23 6.11 11.67 28.43
N ARG A 24 5.46 12.60 27.73
CA ARG A 24 4.27 12.28 26.92
C ARG A 24 4.61 11.54 25.61
N ASN A 25 5.85 11.60 25.17
CA ASN A 25 6.34 10.89 24.00
C ASN A 25 7.05 9.58 24.35
N ALA A 26 7.09 9.17 25.60
CA ALA A 26 7.60 7.89 26.03
C ALA A 26 6.59 6.77 25.68
N THR A 27 6.36 6.57 24.37
CA THR A 27 5.36 5.66 23.81
C THR A 27 5.99 4.41 23.18
N ASP A 28 7.27 4.17 23.44
CA ASP A 28 7.99 3.02 22.89
C ASP A 28 7.31 1.71 23.31
N GLN A 29 7.01 0.89 22.33
CA GLN A 29 6.40 -0.43 22.49
C GLN A 29 7.27 -1.45 21.76
N ALA A 30 7.47 -2.61 22.38
CA ALA A 30 8.12 -3.73 21.71
C ALA A 30 7.23 -4.21 20.54
N PHE A 31 7.78 -4.35 19.36
CA PHE A 31 7.11 -4.88 18.19
C PHE A 31 8.05 -5.86 17.43
N PRO A 32 7.52 -6.74 16.58
CA PRO A 32 8.33 -7.73 15.86
C PRO A 32 9.10 -7.06 14.71
N GLU A 33 10.27 -6.50 14.98
CA GLU A 33 11.09 -5.71 14.06
C GLU A 33 11.44 -6.42 12.75
N GLN A 34 11.50 -7.75 12.77
CA GLN A 34 11.82 -8.57 11.59
C GLN A 34 10.58 -9.03 10.83
N ALA A 35 9.38 -8.75 11.32
CA ALA A 35 8.16 -9.12 10.64
C ALA A 35 7.82 -8.13 9.51
N THR A 36 7.32 -8.68 8.41
CA THR A 36 6.75 -7.90 7.30
C THR A 36 5.25 -8.15 7.24
N LEU A 37 4.49 -7.27 6.59
CA LEU A 37 3.05 -7.49 6.44
C LEU A 37 2.72 -8.82 5.73
N PRO A 38 3.43 -9.23 4.65
CA PRO A 38 3.24 -10.56 4.07
C PRO A 38 3.46 -11.71 5.04
N THR A 39 4.48 -11.65 5.91
CA THR A 39 4.74 -12.72 6.90
C THR A 39 3.66 -12.77 7.97
N LEU A 40 3.26 -11.63 8.52
CA LEU A 40 2.18 -11.54 9.52
C LEU A 40 0.84 -12.02 8.96
N PHE A 41 0.55 -11.70 7.70
CA PHE A 41 -0.65 -12.18 7.04
C PHE A 41 -0.61 -13.70 6.84
N ALA A 42 0.50 -14.26 6.38
CA ALA A 42 0.67 -15.70 6.21
C ALA A 42 0.53 -16.47 7.54
N GLU A 43 1.09 -15.94 8.62
CA GLU A 43 0.91 -16.49 9.97
C GLU A 43 -0.56 -16.49 10.41
N GLN A 44 -1.30 -15.42 10.10
CA GLN A 44 -2.72 -15.33 10.42
C GLN A 44 -3.55 -16.30 9.59
N VAL A 45 -3.24 -16.47 8.31
CA VAL A 45 -3.87 -17.47 7.42
C VAL A 45 -3.66 -18.88 8.00
N ALA A 46 -2.42 -19.22 8.37
CA ALA A 46 -2.10 -20.53 8.96
C ALA A 46 -2.84 -20.79 10.28
N ARG A 47 -2.99 -19.77 11.12
CA ARG A 47 -3.63 -19.86 12.44
C ARG A 47 -5.14 -20.00 12.36
N THR A 48 -5.80 -19.27 11.46
CA THR A 48 -7.28 -19.21 11.40
C THR A 48 -7.80 -19.15 9.96
N PRO A 49 -7.53 -20.17 9.12
CA PRO A 49 -7.84 -20.10 7.68
C PRO A 49 -9.33 -19.91 7.37
N GLN A 50 -10.21 -20.46 8.21
CA GLN A 50 -11.67 -20.42 7.99
C GLN A 50 -12.36 -19.21 8.64
N ARG A 51 -11.65 -18.39 9.42
CA ARG A 51 -12.25 -17.17 9.98
C ARG A 51 -12.45 -16.11 8.88
N THR A 52 -13.49 -15.32 9.03
CA THR A 52 -13.75 -14.16 8.17
C THR A 52 -12.60 -13.16 8.29
N ALA A 53 -11.98 -12.85 7.15
CA ALA A 53 -10.92 -11.87 7.00
C ALA A 53 -11.43 -10.55 6.42
N LEU A 54 -12.44 -10.61 5.55
CA LEU A 54 -13.02 -9.43 4.88
C LEU A 54 -14.54 -9.51 4.92
N LEU A 55 -15.16 -8.37 5.23
CA LEU A 55 -16.60 -8.13 5.10
C LEU A 55 -16.79 -7.15 3.95
N GLU A 56 -17.62 -7.51 2.97
CA GLU A 56 -17.97 -6.66 1.84
C GLU A 56 -19.22 -5.82 2.16
N ALA A 57 -19.37 -4.68 1.50
CA ALA A 57 -20.46 -3.75 1.76
C ALA A 57 -21.86 -4.34 1.42
N ASP A 58 -21.92 -5.30 0.50
CA ASP A 58 -23.12 -6.04 0.12
C ASP A 58 -23.44 -7.22 1.04
N GLY A 59 -22.61 -7.44 2.08
CA GLY A 59 -22.74 -8.54 3.03
C GLY A 59 -21.94 -9.79 2.65
N GLY A 60 -21.22 -9.79 1.53
CA GLY A 60 -20.26 -10.83 1.18
C GLY A 60 -19.14 -10.96 2.19
N THR A 61 -18.57 -12.15 2.31
CA THR A 61 -17.44 -12.40 3.21
C THR A 61 -16.36 -13.22 2.52
N LEU A 62 -15.10 -12.94 2.87
CA LEU A 62 -13.98 -13.81 2.53
C LEU A 62 -13.33 -14.34 3.80
N SER A 63 -13.06 -15.62 3.85
CA SER A 63 -12.19 -16.21 4.86
C SER A 63 -10.73 -15.83 4.62
N TYR A 64 -9.86 -16.04 5.61
CA TYR A 64 -8.42 -15.84 5.43
C TYR A 64 -7.85 -16.73 4.31
N ALA A 65 -8.32 -17.97 4.16
CA ALA A 65 -7.87 -18.86 3.09
C ALA A 65 -8.30 -18.37 1.70
N GLU A 66 -9.54 -17.90 1.54
CA GLU A 66 -10.02 -17.35 0.27
C GLU A 66 -9.32 -16.03 -0.10
N LEU A 67 -9.08 -15.17 0.89
CA LEU A 67 -8.30 -13.96 0.70
C LEU A 67 -6.87 -14.30 0.28
N ASP A 68 -6.24 -15.27 0.95
CA ASP A 68 -4.88 -15.72 0.63
C ASP A 68 -4.74 -16.24 -0.80
N ALA A 69 -5.72 -17.01 -1.28
CA ALA A 69 -5.76 -17.49 -2.67
C ALA A 69 -5.79 -16.32 -3.68
N LYS A 70 -6.60 -15.28 -3.40
CA LYS A 70 -6.65 -14.06 -4.23
C LYS A 70 -5.33 -13.28 -4.18
N VAL A 71 -4.74 -13.13 -2.99
CA VAL A 71 -3.44 -12.47 -2.78
C VAL A 71 -2.34 -13.20 -3.55
N GLN A 72 -2.36 -14.54 -3.52
CA GLN A 72 -1.37 -15.35 -4.23
C GLN A 72 -1.50 -15.19 -5.75
N ALA A 73 -2.74 -15.19 -6.30
CA ALA A 73 -2.98 -14.98 -7.73
C ALA A 73 -2.44 -13.61 -8.20
N VAL A 74 -2.64 -12.56 -7.43
CA VAL A 74 -2.09 -11.23 -7.71
C VAL A 74 -0.56 -11.26 -7.67
N ALA A 75 0.04 -11.86 -6.64
CA ALA A 75 1.49 -11.93 -6.50
C ALA A 75 2.15 -12.69 -7.65
N ASP A 76 1.56 -13.80 -8.08
CA ASP A 76 2.06 -14.60 -9.20
C ASP A 76 1.97 -13.84 -10.53
N ALA A 77 0.85 -13.17 -10.79
CA ALA A 77 0.69 -12.34 -11.98
C ALA A 77 1.71 -11.20 -12.04
N LEU A 78 2.00 -10.56 -10.92
CA LEU A 78 3.00 -9.49 -10.82
C LEU A 78 4.43 -10.03 -11.06
N ARG A 79 4.78 -11.17 -10.47
CA ARG A 79 6.08 -11.81 -10.71
C ARG A 79 6.24 -12.27 -12.17
N ALA A 80 5.19 -12.84 -12.75
CA ALA A 80 5.17 -13.16 -14.17
C ALA A 80 5.26 -11.91 -15.07
N ALA A 81 4.79 -10.74 -14.54
CA ALA A 81 4.98 -9.44 -15.18
C ALA A 81 6.39 -8.88 -15.01
N GLY A 82 7.25 -9.52 -14.21
CA GLY A 82 8.64 -9.12 -13.97
C GLY A 82 8.82 -8.14 -12.82
N VAL A 83 7.81 -7.96 -11.97
CA VAL A 83 7.91 -7.11 -10.78
C VAL A 83 8.93 -7.69 -9.80
N ARG A 84 9.84 -6.86 -9.33
CA ARG A 84 10.92 -7.18 -8.39
C ARG A 84 10.74 -6.39 -7.09
N THR A 85 11.61 -6.68 -6.10
CA THR A 85 11.66 -5.94 -4.83
C THR A 85 11.82 -4.43 -5.08
N ASP A 86 11.06 -3.63 -4.33
CA ASP A 86 11.00 -2.16 -4.39
C ASP A 86 10.43 -1.57 -5.69
N GLU A 87 10.02 -2.39 -6.67
CA GLU A 87 9.34 -1.84 -7.84
C GLU A 87 7.93 -1.36 -7.49
N ARG A 88 7.58 -0.16 -7.99
CA ARG A 88 6.28 0.45 -7.76
C ARG A 88 5.25 -0.17 -8.70
N VAL A 89 4.13 -0.57 -8.12
CA VAL A 89 2.95 -1.09 -8.83
C VAL A 89 1.77 -0.16 -8.54
N ALA A 90 1.24 0.48 -9.57
CA ALA A 90 0.10 1.36 -9.39
C ALA A 90 -1.20 0.56 -9.21
N LEU A 91 -2.06 1.06 -8.33
CA LEU A 91 -3.39 0.52 -8.08
C LEU A 91 -4.44 1.54 -8.53
N LEU A 92 -5.07 1.30 -9.66
CA LEU A 92 -6.30 1.96 -10.10
C LEU A 92 -7.48 1.08 -9.73
N VAL A 93 -7.71 0.96 -8.44
CA VAL A 93 -8.70 0.03 -7.85
C VAL A 93 -9.60 0.81 -6.91
N ALA A 94 -10.90 0.69 -7.12
CA ALA A 94 -11.90 1.28 -6.25
C ALA A 94 -11.95 0.57 -4.88
N ARG A 95 -12.56 1.22 -3.89
CA ARG A 95 -12.88 0.56 -2.62
C ARG A 95 -13.86 -0.59 -2.88
N GLY A 96 -13.45 -1.81 -2.55
CA GLY A 96 -14.22 -3.01 -2.82
C GLY A 96 -13.41 -4.28 -2.60
N PRO A 97 -13.92 -5.44 -3.07
CA PRO A 97 -13.36 -6.76 -2.77
C PRO A 97 -11.96 -7.01 -3.37
N HIS A 98 -11.54 -6.21 -4.35
CA HIS A 98 -10.25 -6.35 -5.01
C HIS A 98 -9.12 -5.54 -4.38
N LEU A 99 -9.44 -4.50 -3.60
CA LEU A 99 -8.42 -3.57 -3.08
C LEU A 99 -7.45 -4.27 -2.11
N LEU A 100 -7.97 -5.00 -1.12
CA LEU A 100 -7.11 -5.67 -0.15
C LEU A 100 -6.29 -6.81 -0.77
N PRO A 101 -6.83 -7.69 -1.61
CA PRO A 101 -6.04 -8.65 -2.39
C PRO A 101 -4.93 -7.99 -3.22
N ALA A 102 -5.22 -6.85 -3.88
CA ALA A 102 -4.23 -6.13 -4.67
C ALA A 102 -3.08 -5.59 -3.80
N ILE A 103 -3.38 -4.92 -2.69
CA ILE A 103 -2.38 -4.39 -1.76
C ILE A 103 -1.47 -5.50 -1.23
N LEU A 104 -2.06 -6.56 -0.66
CA LEU A 104 -1.29 -7.67 -0.09
C LEU A 104 -0.54 -8.47 -1.17
N GLY A 105 -1.11 -8.60 -2.36
CA GLY A 105 -0.47 -9.28 -3.49
C GLY A 105 0.75 -8.53 -4.02
N VAL A 106 0.69 -7.20 -4.11
CA VAL A 106 1.86 -6.37 -4.47
C VAL A 106 2.99 -6.58 -3.46
N GLN A 107 2.69 -6.49 -2.18
CA GLN A 107 3.70 -6.68 -1.13
C GLN A 107 4.25 -8.11 -1.11
N ARG A 108 3.41 -9.14 -1.32
CA ARG A 108 3.85 -10.54 -1.43
C ARG A 108 4.74 -10.76 -2.66
N ALA A 109 4.55 -9.99 -3.73
CA ALA A 109 5.42 -9.99 -4.91
C ALA A 109 6.76 -9.26 -4.68
N GLY A 110 6.92 -8.58 -3.54
CA GLY A 110 8.08 -7.74 -3.21
C GLY A 110 7.97 -6.30 -3.70
N GLY A 111 6.86 -5.92 -4.32
CA GLY A 111 6.65 -4.56 -4.83
C GLY A 111 6.10 -3.60 -3.78
N ALA A 112 6.18 -2.30 -4.08
CA ALA A 112 5.54 -1.22 -3.34
C ALA A 112 4.27 -0.76 -4.06
N TYR A 113 3.12 -0.75 -3.40
CA TYR A 113 1.90 -0.29 -4.05
C TYR A 113 1.79 1.23 -4.06
N VAL A 114 1.22 1.77 -5.16
CA VAL A 114 0.97 3.20 -5.34
C VAL A 114 -0.52 3.38 -5.60
N PRO A 115 -1.33 3.74 -4.59
CA PRO A 115 -2.76 3.92 -4.79
C PRO A 115 -3.03 5.20 -5.57
N ILE A 116 -3.75 5.06 -6.67
CA ILE A 116 -4.19 6.18 -7.51
C ILE A 116 -5.71 6.12 -7.62
N ASN A 117 -6.38 7.22 -7.33
CA ASN A 117 -7.84 7.26 -7.44
C ASN A 117 -8.28 7.02 -8.90
N PRO A 118 -9.09 5.99 -9.18
CA PRO A 118 -9.57 5.69 -10.53
C PRO A 118 -10.47 6.79 -11.13
N ASP A 119 -10.99 7.71 -10.32
CA ASP A 119 -11.78 8.85 -10.77
C ASP A 119 -10.92 10.04 -11.25
N HIS A 120 -9.58 9.94 -11.17
CA HIS A 120 -8.71 10.97 -11.70
C HIS A 120 -8.75 11.04 -13.23
N PRO A 121 -8.64 12.23 -13.83
CA PRO A 121 -8.45 12.39 -15.27
C PRO A 121 -7.22 11.62 -15.76
N LEU A 122 -7.27 11.08 -16.97
CA LEU A 122 -6.20 10.29 -17.58
C LEU A 122 -4.83 10.99 -17.50
N GLU A 123 -4.76 12.28 -17.78
CA GLU A 123 -3.51 13.05 -17.73
C GLU A 123 -2.92 13.10 -16.31
N ARG A 124 -3.77 13.13 -15.29
CA ARG A 124 -3.31 13.09 -13.90
C ARG A 124 -2.75 11.72 -13.55
N VAL A 125 -3.39 10.65 -14.02
CA VAL A 125 -2.91 9.28 -13.82
C VAL A 125 -1.56 9.08 -14.50
N ARG A 126 -1.41 9.53 -15.76
CA ARG A 126 -0.15 9.47 -16.49
C ARG A 126 0.99 10.18 -15.77
N LEU A 127 0.73 11.41 -15.29
CA LEU A 127 1.72 12.17 -14.52
C LEU A 127 2.19 11.40 -13.27
N LEU A 128 1.28 10.77 -12.53
CA LEU A 128 1.62 10.02 -11.33
C LEU A 128 2.41 8.74 -11.66
N LEU A 129 2.04 8.04 -12.74
CA LEU A 129 2.76 6.87 -13.22
C LEU A 129 4.19 7.19 -13.66
N GLU A 130 4.36 8.29 -14.38
CA GLU A 130 5.67 8.77 -14.83
C GLU A 130 6.55 9.16 -13.63
N ASP A 131 6.01 9.93 -12.69
CA ASP A 131 6.73 10.39 -11.50
C ASP A 131 7.15 9.23 -10.60
N CYS A 132 6.26 8.27 -10.30
CA CYS A 132 6.63 7.09 -9.50
C CYS A 132 7.39 6.03 -10.29
N GLY A 133 7.44 6.10 -11.61
CA GLY A 133 8.10 5.12 -12.48
C GLY A 133 7.42 3.73 -12.47
N ALA A 134 6.13 3.66 -12.17
CA ALA A 134 5.39 2.40 -12.17
C ALA A 134 5.18 1.90 -13.62
N ARG A 135 5.63 0.67 -13.89
CA ARG A 135 5.50 0.02 -15.21
C ARG A 135 4.32 -0.95 -15.27
N VAL A 136 3.81 -1.34 -14.12
CA VAL A 136 2.67 -2.26 -13.99
C VAL A 136 1.56 -1.55 -13.23
N VAL A 137 0.35 -1.69 -13.73
CA VAL A 137 -0.87 -1.13 -13.12
C VAL A 137 -1.86 -2.27 -12.91
N LEU A 138 -2.38 -2.40 -11.70
CA LEU A 138 -3.52 -3.24 -11.39
C LEU A 138 -4.80 -2.40 -11.52
N VAL A 139 -5.77 -2.93 -12.26
CA VAL A 139 -7.09 -2.29 -12.44
C VAL A 139 -8.19 -3.25 -12.02
N ASP A 140 -9.28 -2.70 -11.49
CA ASP A 140 -10.58 -3.38 -11.39
C ASP A 140 -11.43 -3.08 -12.63
N GLU A 141 -12.61 -3.69 -12.70
CA GLU A 141 -13.56 -3.50 -13.82
C GLU A 141 -13.95 -2.02 -14.01
N ARG A 142 -14.06 -1.26 -12.90
CA ARG A 142 -14.41 0.16 -12.95
C ARG A 142 -13.32 1.00 -13.64
N ALA A 143 -12.05 0.65 -13.46
CA ALA A 143 -10.93 1.35 -14.04
C ALA A 143 -10.43 0.74 -15.36
N ALA A 144 -11.09 -0.29 -15.89
CA ALA A 144 -10.62 -1.03 -17.07
C ALA A 144 -10.39 -0.13 -18.30
N THR A 145 -11.36 0.72 -18.65
CA THR A 145 -11.24 1.66 -19.78
C THR A 145 -10.13 2.68 -19.60
N LEU A 146 -9.94 3.17 -18.37
CA LEU A 146 -8.85 4.07 -18.03
C LEU A 146 -7.50 3.35 -18.19
N GLY A 147 -7.42 2.11 -17.70
CA GLY A 147 -6.24 1.26 -17.86
C GLY A 147 -5.85 1.05 -19.33
N GLU A 148 -6.82 0.71 -20.19
CA GLU A 148 -6.60 0.54 -21.64
C GLU A 148 -6.08 1.81 -22.34
N SER A 149 -6.31 2.98 -21.74
CA SER A 149 -5.85 4.29 -22.26
C SER A 149 -4.43 4.66 -21.83
N LEU A 150 -3.72 3.83 -21.03
CA LEU A 150 -2.40 4.13 -20.47
C LEU A 150 -1.22 3.84 -21.42
N GLY A 151 -1.50 3.42 -22.66
CA GLY A 151 -0.46 3.20 -23.69
C GLY A 151 0.42 1.99 -23.39
N GLU A 152 1.75 2.18 -23.30
CA GLU A 152 2.73 1.10 -23.14
C GLU A 152 2.79 0.51 -21.71
N THR A 153 2.03 1.07 -20.76
CA THR A 153 2.00 0.57 -19.38
C THR A 153 1.35 -0.81 -19.34
N ARG A 154 1.98 -1.75 -18.66
CA ARG A 154 1.42 -3.10 -18.50
C ARG A 154 0.25 -3.10 -17.56
N VAL A 155 -0.95 -3.34 -18.06
CA VAL A 155 -2.19 -3.39 -17.30
C VAL A 155 -2.57 -4.83 -16.98
N LEU A 156 -2.86 -5.10 -15.71
CA LEU A 156 -3.36 -6.39 -15.22
C LEU A 156 -4.75 -6.19 -14.62
N HIS A 157 -5.75 -6.90 -15.15
CA HIS A 157 -7.13 -6.86 -14.67
C HIS A 157 -7.35 -7.87 -13.57
N LEU A 158 -7.72 -7.40 -12.38
CA LEU A 158 -7.84 -8.23 -11.17
C LEU A 158 -8.87 -9.37 -11.32
N GLU A 159 -9.98 -9.12 -12.01
CA GLU A 159 -11.04 -10.10 -12.25
C GLU A 159 -10.64 -11.19 -13.28
N ARG A 160 -9.59 -10.95 -14.05
CA ARG A 160 -9.13 -11.84 -15.12
C ARG A 160 -7.86 -12.59 -14.77
N LEU A 161 -7.35 -12.41 -13.54
CA LEU A 161 -6.15 -13.11 -13.12
C LEU A 161 -6.42 -14.63 -13.03
N PRO A 162 -5.50 -15.45 -13.55
CA PRO A 162 -5.61 -16.89 -13.39
C PRO A 162 -5.49 -17.27 -11.91
N GLN A 163 -6.08 -18.40 -11.54
CA GLN A 163 -5.78 -18.97 -10.24
C GLN A 163 -4.29 -19.30 -10.14
N SER A 164 -3.74 -19.10 -8.95
CA SER A 164 -2.34 -19.42 -8.71
C SER A 164 -2.09 -20.92 -8.84
N THR A 165 -0.99 -21.28 -9.51
CA THR A 165 -0.45 -22.64 -9.54
C THR A 165 0.56 -22.89 -8.42
N GLY A 166 1.03 -21.83 -7.75
CA GLY A 166 2.04 -21.90 -6.71
C GLY A 166 3.47 -22.15 -7.22
N ASP A 167 3.68 -22.16 -8.54
CA ASP A 167 4.96 -22.55 -9.15
C ASP A 167 6.06 -21.49 -9.06
N LEU A 168 5.68 -20.23 -8.78
CA LEU A 168 6.66 -19.14 -8.70
C LEU A 168 7.25 -19.01 -7.30
N PRO A 169 8.58 -18.89 -7.16
CA PRO A 169 9.22 -18.74 -5.86
C PRO A 169 8.72 -17.48 -5.15
N ALA A 170 8.53 -17.56 -3.83
CA ALA A 170 8.17 -16.40 -3.04
C ALA A 170 9.23 -15.29 -3.14
N ALA A 171 8.79 -14.03 -3.16
CA ALA A 171 9.71 -12.92 -3.04
C ALA A 171 10.32 -12.90 -1.63
N ASN A 172 11.61 -12.60 -1.55
CA ASN A 172 12.26 -12.35 -0.27
C ASN A 172 12.02 -10.88 0.11
N VAL A 173 11.07 -10.63 1.00
CA VAL A 173 10.67 -9.29 1.46
C VAL A 173 11.27 -9.04 2.83
N ALA A 174 12.06 -7.97 2.94
CA ALA A 174 12.70 -7.56 4.18
C ALA A 174 11.96 -6.36 4.83
N PRO A 175 12.10 -6.15 6.14
CA PRO A 175 11.48 -4.99 6.84
C PRO A 175 11.91 -3.62 6.30
N GLY A 176 13.09 -3.54 5.66
CA GLY A 176 13.61 -2.32 5.06
C GLY A 176 13.11 -2.02 3.65
N ASP A 177 12.39 -2.96 3.02
CA ASP A 177 11.87 -2.78 1.66
C ASP A 177 10.67 -1.82 1.64
N LEU A 178 10.46 -1.17 0.49
CA LEU A 178 9.34 -0.26 0.31
C LEU A 178 8.00 -1.00 0.41
N ALA A 179 7.11 -0.50 1.27
CA ALA A 179 5.75 -1.02 1.39
C ALA A 179 4.77 -0.31 0.43
N TYR A 180 4.85 1.01 0.34
CA TYR A 180 3.97 1.83 -0.49
C TYR A 180 4.55 3.21 -0.78
N VAL A 181 3.95 3.90 -1.77
CA VAL A 181 4.13 5.33 -2.04
C VAL A 181 2.75 5.98 -2.10
N ILE A 182 2.50 6.97 -1.25
CA ILE A 182 1.23 7.72 -1.24
C ILE A 182 1.47 9.16 -1.65
N TYR A 183 0.79 9.59 -2.69
CA TYR A 183 0.84 10.96 -3.16
C TYR A 183 -0.04 11.88 -2.34
N THR A 184 0.55 12.98 -1.90
CA THR A 184 -0.15 14.06 -1.21
C THR A 184 -0.23 15.31 -2.11
N SER A 185 -1.23 16.18 -1.87
CA SER A 185 -1.32 17.47 -2.54
C SER A 185 -0.15 18.36 -2.10
N GLY A 186 0.80 18.59 -2.99
CA GLY A 186 1.90 19.54 -2.73
C GLY A 186 1.42 20.99 -2.72
N SER A 187 1.98 21.83 -1.84
CA SER A 187 1.72 23.28 -1.80
C SER A 187 2.09 24.00 -3.09
N THR A 188 2.89 23.39 -3.96
CA THR A 188 3.34 23.90 -5.26
C THR A 188 2.46 23.44 -6.43
N GLY A 189 1.36 22.76 -6.18
CA GLY A 189 0.47 22.20 -7.22
C GLY A 189 0.94 20.86 -7.81
N MET A 190 2.21 20.51 -7.68
CA MET A 190 2.72 19.19 -8.06
C MET A 190 2.52 18.20 -6.90
N PRO A 191 2.06 16.96 -7.16
CA PRO A 191 1.96 15.94 -6.14
C PRO A 191 3.36 15.54 -5.65
N LYS A 192 3.43 15.16 -4.37
CA LYS A 192 4.63 14.61 -3.75
C LYS A 192 4.32 13.21 -3.23
N GLY A 193 5.09 12.23 -3.66
CA GLY A 193 5.05 10.85 -3.20
C GLY A 193 6.28 10.47 -2.40
#